data_47f40804c6e5dd162853960d97cef1f6
#
_entry.id   47f40804c6e5dd162853960d97cef1f6
#
_cell.length_a   1.000
_cell.length_b   1.000
_cell.length_c   1.000
_cell.angle_alpha   90.00
_cell.angle_beta   90.00
_cell.angle_gamma   90.00
#
_symmetry.space_group_name_H-M   'P 1'
#
loop_
_entity.id
_entity.type
_entity.pdbx_description
1 polymer ?
#
loop_
_entity_poly.entity_id
_entity_poly.type
_entity_poly.pdbx_seq_one_letter_code
_entity_poly.pdbx_strand_id
1 'polypeptide(L)'
;MANRGNRRAKIVGTDIELDITEKKDIVIESHDDDHGHDDNHHKETFITKYIFSIDHKMISKQYLITGLIMGIVGIAMSLLFRLQLAWPEESFGIFDVLLGKWATDGVMDPNVYLALVTIHGTIMVFFVLTAGLSGTFSNLLIPLQIGARDMASGFLNMISYWLFFISSALMIASLFVEAGPAAAGWTIYPPLSALPQAQPGSAAGMTLWLVSMAFFIASSLLAALNYIVTVLNLRTKGMTMTRLPLTVWAFLVTAIIGVVSFPVLLSAALLLIMDRSFGTSFFLSDIFIQGEVLHYQGGSPVLFEHLFWFLGHPEVYIVLLPALGIASE
;
A
#
# COMPACT_ATOMS: atom_id res chain seq x y z
N MET A 1 62.55 -42.50 19.95
CA MET A 1 62.12 -41.26 20.72
C MET A 1 61.84 -40.15 19.74
N ALA A 2 60.59 -39.94 19.39
CA ALA A 2 60.22 -38.96 18.41
C ALA A 2 59.93 -37.61 19.15
N ASN A 3 60.64 -36.58 18.75
CA ASN A 3 60.56 -35.22 19.25
C ASN A 3 59.20 -34.62 18.92
N ARG A 4 58.30 -34.48 19.90
CA ARG A 4 57.01 -33.77 19.73
C ARG A 4 57.31 -32.29 19.82
N GLY A 5 57.51 -31.66 18.68
CA GLY A 5 57.65 -30.21 18.58
C GLY A 5 56.34 -29.51 19.04
N ASN A 6 56.50 -28.59 19.96
CA ASN A 6 55.43 -27.65 20.40
C ASN A 6 54.84 -26.94 19.16
N ARG A 7 53.61 -27.17 18.89
CA ARG A 7 52.87 -26.42 17.85
C ARG A 7 52.17 -25.22 18.48
N ARG A 8 52.69 -24.04 18.19
CA ARG A 8 52.07 -22.77 18.57
C ARG A 8 51.39 -22.15 17.35
N ALA A 9 50.18 -21.64 17.52
CA ALA A 9 49.47 -20.90 16.49
C ALA A 9 49.25 -19.45 16.98
N LYS A 10 49.54 -18.49 16.11
CA LYS A 10 49.32 -17.07 16.37
C LYS A 10 48.01 -16.61 15.69
N ILE A 11 47.12 -15.95 16.44
CA ILE A 11 45.93 -15.38 15.85
C ILE A 11 46.33 -14.09 15.11
N VAL A 12 46.04 -14.03 13.82
CA VAL A 12 46.38 -12.86 12.97
C VAL A 12 45.66 -11.61 13.47
N GLY A 13 46.49 -10.64 13.92
CA GLY A 13 45.96 -9.34 14.42
C GLY A 13 45.94 -9.20 15.96
N THR A 14 46.42 -10.18 16.71
CA THR A 14 46.56 -10.10 18.17
C THR A 14 47.90 -10.65 18.62
N ASP A 15 48.40 -10.20 19.81
CA ASP A 15 49.64 -10.74 20.41
C ASP A 15 49.38 -12.01 21.24
N ILE A 16 48.34 -12.75 20.97
CA ILE A 16 47.95 -13.96 21.69
C ILE A 16 48.52 -15.17 20.96
N GLU A 17 49.42 -15.88 21.64
CA GLU A 17 49.98 -17.19 21.21
C GLU A 17 49.24 -18.31 21.95
N LEU A 18 48.68 -19.26 21.19
CA LEU A 18 48.00 -20.44 21.75
C LEU A 18 48.87 -21.66 21.69
N ASP A 19 49.05 -22.37 22.81
CA ASP A 19 49.72 -23.68 22.85
C ASP A 19 48.67 -24.79 22.57
N ILE A 20 48.86 -25.50 21.47
CA ILE A 20 47.89 -26.50 20.96
C ILE A 20 48.19 -27.91 21.52
N THR A 21 49.10 -28.06 22.47
CA THR A 21 49.55 -29.39 22.95
C THR A 21 48.69 -30.01 24.06
N GLU A 22 47.79 -29.28 24.72
CA GLU A 22 46.86 -29.83 25.72
C GLU A 22 45.39 -29.67 25.31
N LYS A 23 44.66 -30.79 25.24
CA LYS A 23 43.22 -30.85 25.24
C LYS A 23 42.70 -30.47 26.63
N LYS A 24 42.65 -29.22 26.96
CA LYS A 24 41.86 -28.69 28.06
C LYS A 24 40.94 -27.63 27.51
N ASP A 25 39.72 -27.64 27.99
CA ASP A 25 38.66 -26.72 27.65
C ASP A 25 39.17 -25.28 27.65
N ILE A 26 39.14 -24.65 26.49
CA ILE A 26 39.53 -23.23 26.36
C ILE A 26 38.41 -22.42 27.00
N VAL A 27 38.58 -22.08 28.27
CA VAL A 27 37.79 -21.03 28.91
C VAL A 27 38.34 -19.71 28.39
N ILE A 28 37.64 -19.10 27.48
CA ILE A 28 37.88 -17.70 27.09
C ILE A 28 37.34 -16.86 28.24
N GLU A 29 38.26 -16.45 29.17
CA GLU A 29 37.91 -15.34 30.05
C GLU A 29 37.82 -14.09 29.17
N SER A 30 36.57 -13.70 28.88
CA SER A 30 36.28 -12.38 28.37
C SER A 30 36.63 -11.41 29.52
N HIS A 31 37.65 -10.56 29.34
CA HIS A 31 37.71 -9.33 30.10
C HIS A 31 36.48 -8.53 29.72
N ASP A 32 35.44 -8.65 30.54
CA ASP A 32 34.36 -7.69 30.59
C ASP A 32 34.96 -6.37 31.10
N ASP A 33 35.35 -5.52 30.15
CA ASP A 33 35.40 -4.10 30.45
C ASP A 33 33.96 -3.69 30.82
N ASP A 34 33.74 -3.56 32.12
CA ASP A 34 32.50 -3.07 32.71
C ASP A 34 32.29 -1.60 32.30
N HIS A 35 31.98 -1.39 31.05
CA HIS A 35 31.25 -0.23 30.60
C HIS A 35 29.79 -0.55 30.89
N GLY A 36 29.31 -0.03 32.02
CA GLY A 36 27.92 -0.03 32.41
C GLY A 36 27.04 0.43 31.24
N HIS A 37 26.69 -0.50 30.38
CA HIS A 37 25.52 -0.35 29.54
C HIS A 37 24.34 -0.37 30.51
N ASP A 38 23.86 0.82 30.82
CA ASP A 38 22.50 1.02 31.29
C ASP A 38 21.58 0.29 30.31
N ASP A 39 21.35 -0.98 30.56
CA ASP A 39 20.28 -1.77 29.95
C ASP A 39 18.94 -1.21 30.47
N ASN A 40 18.67 0.06 30.14
CA ASN A 40 17.33 0.58 30.06
C ASN A 40 16.66 -0.14 28.88
N HIS A 41 16.39 -1.43 29.06
CA HIS A 41 15.34 -2.10 28.33
C HIS A 41 14.05 -1.31 28.58
N HIS A 42 13.82 -0.26 27.76
CA HIS A 42 12.49 0.34 27.69
C HIS A 42 11.54 -0.81 27.42
N LYS A 43 10.80 -1.22 28.46
CA LYS A 43 9.77 -2.24 28.31
C LYS A 43 8.86 -1.78 27.19
N GLU A 44 8.97 -2.46 26.04
CA GLU A 44 8.11 -2.17 24.90
C GLU A 44 6.67 -2.23 25.37
N THR A 45 5.96 -1.11 25.28
CA THR A 45 4.54 -1.07 25.59
C THR A 45 3.77 -1.79 24.48
N PHE A 46 2.55 -2.26 24.77
CA PHE A 46 1.67 -2.82 23.74
C PHE A 46 1.55 -1.88 22.53
N ILE A 47 1.46 -0.58 22.77
CA ILE A 47 1.30 0.45 21.74
C ILE A 47 2.55 0.52 20.84
N THR A 48 3.76 0.56 21.40
CA THR A 48 4.99 0.65 20.62
C THR A 48 5.32 -0.65 19.91
N LYS A 49 4.90 -1.80 20.45
CA LYS A 49 5.18 -3.11 19.87
C LYS A 49 4.23 -3.48 18.73
N TYR A 50 2.93 -3.18 18.87
CA TYR A 50 1.90 -3.68 17.96
C TYR A 50 1.21 -2.60 17.12
N ILE A 51 1.16 -1.35 17.60
CA ILE A 51 0.46 -0.25 16.92
C ILE A 51 1.46 0.60 16.14
N PHE A 52 2.42 1.22 16.83
CA PHE A 52 3.47 2.04 16.22
C PHE A 52 4.79 1.27 16.11
N SER A 53 4.70 0.02 15.65
CA SER A 53 5.88 -0.82 15.45
C SER A 53 6.73 -0.32 14.29
N ILE A 54 8.05 -0.38 14.46
CA ILE A 54 9.02 -0.15 13.39
C ILE A 54 9.56 -1.46 12.80
N ASP A 55 9.20 -2.61 13.38
CA ASP A 55 9.59 -3.95 12.92
C ASP A 55 8.86 -4.34 11.64
N HIS A 56 9.59 -4.71 10.62
CA HIS A 56 9.05 -5.06 9.31
C HIS A 56 8.05 -6.23 9.35
N LYS A 57 8.23 -7.20 10.27
CA LYS A 57 7.33 -8.35 10.41
C LYS A 57 5.99 -7.95 11.00
N MET A 58 6.00 -7.01 11.95
CA MET A 58 4.77 -6.49 12.52
C MET A 58 4.02 -5.62 11.50
N ILE A 59 4.73 -4.75 10.79
CA ILE A 59 4.16 -3.89 9.73
C ILE A 59 3.57 -4.76 8.61
N SER A 60 4.24 -5.85 8.22
CA SER A 60 3.69 -6.83 7.29
C SER A 60 2.32 -7.37 7.74
N LYS A 61 2.20 -7.74 9.02
CA LYS A 61 0.91 -8.22 9.58
C LYS A 61 -0.16 -7.13 9.60
N GLN A 62 0.23 -5.89 9.88
CA GLN A 62 -0.68 -4.75 9.87
C GLN A 62 -1.24 -4.51 8.45
N TYR A 63 -0.39 -4.53 7.41
CA TYR A 63 -0.82 -4.46 6.02
C TYR A 63 -1.75 -5.62 5.66
N LEU A 64 -1.42 -6.85 6.06
CA LEU A 64 -2.25 -8.03 5.81
C LEU A 64 -3.63 -7.89 6.43
N ILE A 65 -3.71 -7.55 7.71
CA ILE A 65 -4.99 -7.44 8.42
C ILE A 65 -5.86 -6.34 7.80
N THR A 66 -5.28 -5.17 7.54
CA THR A 66 -6.01 -4.07 6.90
C THR A 66 -6.46 -4.44 5.49
N GLY A 67 -5.60 -5.06 4.69
CA GLY A 67 -5.93 -5.54 3.35
C GLY A 67 -7.03 -6.60 3.36
N LEU A 68 -7.01 -7.54 4.31
CA LEU A 68 -8.08 -8.55 4.47
C LEU A 68 -9.42 -7.91 4.87
N ILE A 69 -9.42 -6.95 5.78
CA ILE A 69 -10.65 -6.22 6.15
C ILE A 69 -11.21 -5.51 4.93
N MET A 70 -10.37 -4.77 4.17
CA MET A 70 -10.80 -4.11 2.94
C MET A 70 -11.31 -5.13 1.91
N GLY A 71 -10.66 -6.29 1.80
CA GLY A 71 -11.11 -7.38 0.93
C GLY A 71 -12.50 -7.91 1.29
N ILE A 72 -12.77 -8.12 2.58
CA ILE A 72 -14.10 -8.54 3.06
C ILE A 72 -15.16 -7.48 2.70
N VAL A 73 -14.87 -6.20 2.93
CA VAL A 73 -15.77 -5.10 2.56
C VAL A 73 -16.02 -5.10 1.04
N GLY A 74 -14.96 -5.20 0.24
CA GLY A 74 -15.07 -5.26 -1.22
C GLY A 74 -15.89 -6.47 -1.71
N ILE A 75 -15.66 -7.65 -1.14
CA ILE A 75 -16.44 -8.86 -1.46
C ILE A 75 -17.92 -8.69 -1.10
N ALA A 76 -18.21 -8.15 0.09
CA ALA A 76 -19.59 -7.88 0.51
C ALA A 76 -20.32 -6.98 -0.49
N MET A 77 -19.68 -5.88 -0.92
CA MET A 77 -20.24 -5.00 -1.97
C MET A 77 -20.50 -5.77 -3.27
N SER A 78 -19.55 -6.61 -3.68
CA SER A 78 -19.68 -7.41 -4.89
C SER A 78 -20.88 -8.37 -4.82
N LEU A 79 -21.10 -8.99 -3.70
CA LEU A 79 -22.24 -9.88 -3.49
C LEU A 79 -23.58 -9.09 -3.60
N LEU A 80 -23.66 -7.90 -2.99
CA LEU A 80 -24.88 -7.08 -3.02
C LEU A 80 -25.24 -6.67 -4.44
N PHE A 81 -24.30 -6.04 -5.18
CA PHE A 81 -24.65 -5.59 -6.53
C PHE A 81 -24.83 -6.75 -7.53
N ARG A 82 -24.17 -7.89 -7.33
CA ARG A 82 -24.37 -9.08 -8.16
C ARG A 82 -25.71 -9.76 -7.89
N LEU A 83 -26.17 -9.73 -6.64
CA LEU A 83 -27.50 -10.23 -6.29
C LEU A 83 -28.58 -9.45 -7.03
N GLN A 84 -28.54 -8.10 -7.00
CA GLN A 84 -29.48 -7.25 -7.74
C GLN A 84 -29.36 -7.47 -9.26
N LEU A 85 -28.15 -7.62 -9.78
CA LEU A 85 -27.93 -7.83 -11.22
C LEU A 85 -28.49 -9.18 -11.70
N ALA A 86 -28.39 -10.23 -10.86
CA ALA A 86 -28.90 -11.55 -11.20
C ALA A 86 -30.44 -11.60 -11.25
N TRP A 87 -31.10 -10.82 -10.39
CA TRP A 87 -32.55 -10.74 -10.28
C TRP A 87 -33.01 -9.27 -10.19
N PRO A 88 -33.05 -8.54 -11.32
CA PRO A 88 -33.28 -7.08 -11.32
C PRO A 88 -34.63 -6.66 -10.77
N GLU A 89 -35.66 -7.50 -10.93
CA GLU A 89 -37.04 -7.19 -10.52
C GLU A 89 -37.42 -7.80 -9.15
N GLU A 90 -36.55 -8.61 -8.58
CA GLU A 90 -36.80 -9.24 -7.28
C GLU A 90 -36.44 -8.30 -6.12
N SER A 91 -37.22 -8.35 -5.06
CA SER A 91 -36.97 -7.60 -3.86
C SER A 91 -36.23 -8.45 -2.82
N PHE A 92 -35.18 -7.87 -2.25
CA PHE A 92 -34.38 -8.53 -1.21
C PHE A 92 -34.42 -7.71 0.08
N GLY A 93 -35.10 -8.19 1.10
CA GLY A 93 -35.21 -7.50 2.40
C GLY A 93 -33.87 -7.18 3.06
N ILE A 94 -32.79 -7.88 2.66
CA ILE A 94 -31.44 -7.57 3.12
C ILE A 94 -30.95 -6.20 2.64
N PHE A 95 -31.44 -5.69 1.51
CA PHE A 95 -31.06 -4.37 1.02
C PHE A 95 -31.64 -3.26 1.89
N ASP A 96 -32.88 -3.41 2.37
CA ASP A 96 -33.48 -2.43 3.28
C ASP A 96 -32.70 -2.34 4.59
N VAL A 97 -32.17 -3.49 5.07
CA VAL A 97 -31.38 -3.55 6.30
C VAL A 97 -29.97 -2.98 6.14
N LEU A 98 -29.27 -3.31 5.03
CA LEU A 98 -27.88 -2.93 4.83
C LEU A 98 -27.70 -1.58 4.14
N LEU A 99 -28.61 -1.22 3.22
CA LEU A 99 -28.52 0.00 2.42
C LEU A 99 -29.45 1.10 2.97
N GLY A 100 -30.45 0.75 3.76
CA GLY A 100 -31.38 1.71 4.36
C GLY A 100 -32.03 2.61 3.30
N LYS A 101 -31.85 3.92 3.39
CA LYS A 101 -32.43 4.91 2.46
C LYS A 101 -32.01 4.73 0.99
N TRP A 102 -31.04 3.90 0.71
CA TRP A 102 -30.51 3.60 -0.63
C TRP A 102 -31.12 2.34 -1.27
N ALA A 103 -32.11 1.76 -0.61
CA ALA A 103 -32.98 0.73 -1.17
C ALA A 103 -34.43 1.14 -0.94
N THR A 104 -35.31 0.76 -1.84
CA THR A 104 -36.75 0.99 -1.73
C THR A 104 -37.46 -0.33 -1.96
N ASP A 105 -38.22 -0.78 -0.98
CA ASP A 105 -38.99 -2.02 -1.02
C ASP A 105 -38.11 -3.24 -1.39
N GLY A 106 -36.87 -3.29 -0.87
CA GLY A 106 -35.93 -4.38 -1.13
C GLY A 106 -35.25 -4.33 -2.48
N VAL A 107 -35.40 -3.24 -3.25
CA VAL A 107 -34.72 -3.01 -4.53
C VAL A 107 -33.66 -1.93 -4.37
N MET A 108 -32.45 -2.21 -4.85
CA MET A 108 -31.31 -1.28 -4.76
C MET A 108 -31.52 -0.10 -5.72
N ASP A 109 -31.26 1.13 -5.23
CA ASP A 109 -31.23 2.32 -6.10
C ASP A 109 -30.11 2.17 -7.16
N PRO A 110 -30.37 2.45 -8.46
CA PRO A 110 -29.36 2.33 -9.52
C PRO A 110 -28.07 3.13 -9.25
N ASN A 111 -28.19 4.25 -8.55
CA ASN A 111 -27.04 5.08 -8.22
C ASN A 111 -26.15 4.45 -7.13
N VAL A 112 -26.79 3.75 -6.20
CA VAL A 112 -26.07 2.97 -5.18
C VAL A 112 -25.40 1.77 -5.83
N TYR A 113 -26.02 1.12 -6.81
CA TYR A 113 -25.37 0.09 -7.62
C TYR A 113 -24.07 0.61 -8.24
N LEU A 114 -24.10 1.78 -8.90
CA LEU A 114 -22.91 2.38 -9.51
C LEU A 114 -21.85 2.73 -8.46
N ALA A 115 -22.28 3.21 -7.29
CA ALA A 115 -21.37 3.52 -6.19
C ALA A 115 -20.70 2.25 -5.63
N LEU A 116 -21.45 1.18 -5.40
CA LEU A 116 -20.88 -0.08 -4.93
C LEU A 116 -19.88 -0.66 -5.93
N VAL A 117 -20.17 -0.61 -7.23
CA VAL A 117 -19.23 -1.04 -8.30
C VAL A 117 -17.97 -0.18 -8.29
N THR A 118 -18.11 1.16 -8.16
CA THR A 118 -16.98 2.10 -8.11
C THR A 118 -16.05 1.82 -6.95
N ILE A 119 -16.62 1.75 -5.74
CA ILE A 119 -15.83 1.56 -4.51
C ILE A 119 -15.26 0.14 -4.44
N HIS A 120 -16.03 -0.89 -4.84
CA HIS A 120 -15.52 -2.26 -4.96
C HIS A 120 -14.30 -2.33 -5.86
N GLY A 121 -14.36 -1.79 -7.09
CA GLY A 121 -13.24 -1.78 -8.01
C GLY A 121 -12.01 -1.08 -7.42
N THR A 122 -12.20 0.08 -6.82
CA THR A 122 -11.13 0.84 -6.14
C THR A 122 -10.50 0.03 -5.01
N ILE A 123 -11.31 -0.54 -4.12
CA ILE A 123 -10.82 -1.32 -2.97
C ILE A 123 -10.03 -2.54 -3.45
N MET A 124 -10.56 -3.29 -4.39
CA MET A 124 -9.91 -4.52 -4.84
C MET A 124 -8.58 -4.25 -5.52
N VAL A 125 -8.50 -3.24 -6.39
CA VAL A 125 -7.27 -2.93 -7.12
C VAL A 125 -6.23 -2.29 -6.19
N PHE A 126 -6.56 -1.19 -5.54
CA PHE A 126 -5.58 -0.41 -4.80
C PHE A 126 -5.34 -0.92 -3.38
N PHE A 127 -6.42 -1.16 -2.61
CA PHE A 127 -6.27 -1.48 -1.19
C PHE A 127 -5.95 -2.95 -0.92
N VAL A 128 -6.51 -3.87 -1.71
CA VAL A 128 -6.26 -5.30 -1.52
C VAL A 128 -5.01 -5.74 -2.27
N LEU A 129 -5.00 -5.59 -3.58
CA LEU A 129 -3.92 -6.13 -4.41
C LEU A 129 -2.63 -5.32 -4.29
N THR A 130 -2.70 -3.99 -4.45
CA THR A 130 -1.51 -3.15 -4.46
C THR A 130 -0.92 -2.95 -3.09
N ALA A 131 -1.60 -2.29 -2.15
CA ALA A 131 -1.02 -2.04 -0.84
C ALA A 131 -1.14 -3.24 0.10
N GLY A 132 -2.31 -3.89 0.16
CA GLY A 132 -2.56 -5.01 1.07
C GLY A 132 -1.60 -6.17 0.84
N LEU A 133 -1.61 -6.76 -0.35
CA LEU A 133 -0.77 -7.92 -0.66
C LEU A 133 0.69 -7.52 -0.90
N SER A 134 0.97 -6.54 -1.78
CA SER A 134 2.35 -6.13 -2.05
C SER A 134 3.03 -5.59 -0.80
N GLY A 135 2.34 -4.74 0.01
CA GLY A 135 2.87 -4.23 1.26
C GLY A 135 3.15 -5.32 2.30
N THR A 136 2.29 -6.35 2.36
CA THR A 136 2.50 -7.52 3.22
C THR A 136 3.74 -8.29 2.83
N PHE A 137 3.79 -8.75 1.59
CA PHE A 137 4.85 -9.65 1.14
C PHE A 137 6.19 -8.96 0.97
N SER A 138 6.24 -7.71 0.52
CA SER A 138 7.50 -6.97 0.41
C SER A 138 8.14 -6.74 1.78
N ASN A 139 7.34 -6.32 2.78
CA ASN A 139 7.83 -6.12 4.14
C ASN A 139 8.31 -7.42 4.78
N LEU A 140 7.68 -8.55 4.48
CA LEU A 140 8.09 -9.84 5.01
C LEU A 140 9.31 -10.40 4.27
N LEU A 141 9.24 -10.47 2.94
CA LEU A 141 10.18 -11.25 2.14
C LEU A 141 11.48 -10.51 1.80
N ILE A 142 11.43 -9.20 1.54
CA ILE A 142 12.64 -8.46 1.16
C ILE A 142 13.73 -8.60 2.22
N PRO A 143 13.54 -8.21 3.50
CA PRO A 143 14.60 -8.34 4.49
C PRO A 143 15.04 -9.78 4.71
N LEU A 144 14.10 -10.74 4.74
CA LEU A 144 14.43 -12.15 4.95
C LEU A 144 15.28 -12.72 3.82
N GLN A 145 14.95 -12.43 2.57
CA GLN A 145 15.64 -12.99 1.41
C GLN A 145 17.01 -12.34 1.15
N ILE A 146 17.19 -11.07 1.50
CA ILE A 146 18.50 -10.40 1.35
C ILE A 146 19.39 -10.52 2.59
N GLY A 147 18.89 -11.11 3.68
CA GLY A 147 19.61 -11.26 4.95
C GLY A 147 19.74 -9.96 5.74
N ALA A 148 18.85 -8.99 5.54
CA ALA A 148 18.78 -7.76 6.33
C ALA A 148 18.02 -8.00 7.63
N ARG A 149 18.41 -7.26 8.70
CA ARG A 149 17.71 -7.33 9.99
C ARG A 149 16.33 -6.69 9.93
N ASP A 150 16.21 -5.59 9.17
CA ASP A 150 14.98 -4.81 8.99
C ASP A 150 15.03 -4.04 7.65
N MET A 151 13.97 -3.29 7.35
CA MET A 151 13.96 -2.31 6.26
C MET A 151 14.95 -1.17 6.53
N ALA A 152 15.37 -0.46 5.48
CA ALA A 152 16.34 0.62 5.58
C ALA A 152 15.89 1.72 6.55
N SER A 153 14.60 2.01 6.61
CA SER A 153 14.01 2.93 7.56
C SER A 153 12.73 2.33 8.15
N GLY A 154 12.80 1.84 9.39
CA GLY A 154 11.64 1.35 10.12
C GLY A 154 10.61 2.46 10.38
N PHE A 155 11.07 3.70 10.59
CA PHE A 155 10.19 4.86 10.80
C PHE A 155 9.38 5.21 9.54
N LEU A 156 10.02 5.29 8.36
CA LEU A 156 9.31 5.52 7.10
C LEU A 156 8.35 4.37 6.79
N ASN A 157 8.73 3.15 7.13
CA ASN A 157 7.88 1.97 6.97
C ASN A 157 6.61 2.06 7.81
N MET A 158 6.76 2.45 9.08
CA MET A 158 5.63 2.68 9.98
C MET A 158 4.71 3.80 9.46
N ILE A 159 5.25 4.93 9.01
CA ILE A 159 4.45 6.04 8.46
C ILE A 159 3.72 5.59 7.19
N SER A 160 4.37 4.83 6.30
CA SER A 160 3.70 4.32 5.09
C SER A 160 2.49 3.47 5.44
N TYR A 161 2.59 2.58 6.42
CA TYR A 161 1.44 1.81 6.89
C TYR A 161 0.33 2.70 7.46
N TRP A 162 0.65 3.69 8.29
CA TRP A 162 -0.39 4.53 8.89
C TRP A 162 -1.10 5.42 7.86
N LEU A 163 -0.40 5.89 6.85
CA LEU A 163 -1.03 6.59 5.72
C LEU A 163 -1.98 5.65 4.94
N PHE A 164 -1.60 4.40 4.73
CA PHE A 164 -2.46 3.38 4.14
C PHE A 164 -3.70 3.11 5.00
N PHE A 165 -3.54 3.00 6.32
CA PHE A 165 -4.64 2.80 7.25
C PHE A 165 -5.62 3.97 7.23
N ILE A 166 -5.13 5.21 7.29
CA ILE A 166 -5.94 6.43 7.19
C ILE A 166 -6.68 6.45 5.84
N SER A 167 -5.99 6.17 4.76
CA SER A 167 -6.60 6.06 3.43
C SER A 167 -7.75 5.04 3.42
N SER A 168 -7.53 3.85 3.99
CA SER A 168 -8.54 2.79 4.09
C SER A 168 -9.77 3.26 4.89
N ALA A 169 -9.55 3.93 6.01
CA ALA A 169 -10.62 4.48 6.84
C ALA A 169 -11.42 5.56 6.10
N LEU A 170 -10.76 6.46 5.38
CA LEU A 170 -11.41 7.50 4.56
C LEU A 170 -12.22 6.89 3.41
N MET A 171 -11.69 5.83 2.77
CA MET A 171 -12.42 5.11 1.70
C MET A 171 -13.71 4.49 2.24
N ILE A 172 -13.67 3.84 3.39
CA ILE A 172 -14.86 3.31 4.04
C ILE A 172 -15.81 4.44 4.47
N ALA A 173 -15.28 5.52 5.05
CA ALA A 173 -16.09 6.67 5.47
C ALA A 173 -16.84 7.32 4.29
N SER A 174 -16.25 7.29 3.08
CA SER A 174 -16.88 7.84 1.89
C SER A 174 -18.21 7.16 1.52
N LEU A 175 -18.45 5.93 1.99
CA LEU A 175 -19.70 5.18 1.78
C LEU A 175 -20.87 5.76 2.60
N PHE A 176 -20.58 6.39 3.73
CA PHE A 176 -21.59 6.83 4.70
C PHE A 176 -21.90 8.31 4.62
N VAL A 177 -21.39 9.01 3.59
CA VAL A 177 -21.66 10.43 3.39
C VAL A 177 -23.13 10.62 3.00
N GLU A 178 -23.79 11.62 3.60
CA GLU A 178 -25.23 11.89 3.38
C GLU A 178 -25.56 12.14 1.90
N ALA A 179 -24.69 12.85 1.19
CA ALA A 179 -24.83 13.15 -0.23
C ALA A 179 -24.53 11.97 -1.17
N GLY A 180 -24.21 10.81 -0.62
CA GLY A 180 -23.89 9.59 -1.36
C GLY A 180 -22.38 9.37 -1.61
N PRO A 181 -21.98 8.10 -1.79
CA PRO A 181 -20.61 7.72 -2.11
C PRO A 181 -20.22 8.08 -3.55
N ALA A 182 -18.94 7.94 -3.88
CA ALA A 182 -18.45 8.09 -5.25
C ALA A 182 -19.06 7.05 -6.19
N ALA A 183 -19.61 7.48 -7.33
CA ALA A 183 -20.27 6.61 -8.32
C ALA A 183 -19.84 6.90 -9.76
N ALA A 184 -18.68 7.53 -9.97
CA ALA A 184 -18.16 7.88 -11.30
C ALA A 184 -17.32 6.77 -11.94
N GLY A 185 -17.38 5.52 -11.44
CA GLY A 185 -16.50 4.43 -11.81
C GLY A 185 -15.14 4.50 -11.08
N TRP A 186 -14.40 3.40 -11.02
CA TRP A 186 -13.10 3.36 -10.32
C TRP A 186 -12.03 4.22 -11.00
N THR A 187 -12.19 4.53 -12.30
CA THR A 187 -11.33 5.42 -13.07
C THR A 187 -11.64 6.90 -12.90
N ILE A 188 -12.81 7.23 -12.31
CA ILE A 188 -13.25 8.59 -11.96
C ILE A 188 -13.08 9.63 -13.07
N TYR A 189 -13.48 9.33 -14.30
CA TYR A 189 -13.32 10.24 -15.42
C TYR A 189 -14.14 11.53 -15.26
N PRO A 190 -13.54 12.73 -15.51
CA PRO A 190 -14.29 13.94 -15.76
C PRO A 190 -15.12 13.80 -17.06
N PRO A 191 -16.23 14.53 -17.19
CA PRO A 191 -16.70 15.62 -16.34
C PRO A 191 -17.46 15.16 -15.10
N LEU A 192 -17.96 13.91 -15.04
CA LEU A 192 -18.82 13.44 -13.95
C LEU A 192 -18.14 13.58 -12.57
N SER A 193 -16.87 13.18 -12.44
CA SER A 193 -16.12 13.28 -11.19
C SER A 193 -15.72 14.70 -10.81
N ALA A 194 -15.64 15.62 -11.77
CA ALA A 194 -15.19 16.99 -11.57
C ALA A 194 -16.32 17.96 -11.16
N LEU A 195 -17.58 17.62 -11.42
CA LEU A 195 -18.74 18.45 -11.12
C LEU A 195 -19.35 18.08 -9.77
N PRO A 196 -19.17 18.87 -8.68
CA PRO A 196 -19.73 18.55 -7.36
C PRO A 196 -21.26 18.43 -7.36
N GLN A 197 -21.94 19.15 -8.27
CA GLN A 197 -23.39 19.14 -8.45
C GLN A 197 -23.90 17.97 -9.30
N ALA A 198 -23.01 17.23 -9.97
CA ALA A 198 -23.40 16.03 -10.70
C ALA A 198 -23.83 14.93 -9.72
N GLN A 199 -25.14 14.75 -9.61
CA GLN A 199 -25.73 13.80 -8.68
C GLN A 199 -26.51 12.71 -9.44
N PRO A 200 -26.42 11.49 -8.86
CA PRO A 200 -25.59 11.07 -7.75
C PRO A 200 -24.19 10.68 -8.25
N GLY A 201 -23.21 10.75 -7.40
CA GLY A 201 -21.91 10.16 -7.65
C GLY A 201 -20.72 11.11 -7.68
N SER A 202 -20.95 12.40 -7.59
CA SER A 202 -19.87 13.40 -7.56
C SER A 202 -19.92 14.35 -6.36
N ALA A 203 -20.70 14.08 -5.34
CA ALA A 203 -20.81 14.90 -4.14
C ALA A 203 -19.61 14.74 -3.18
N ALA A 204 -19.80 15.00 -1.89
CA ALA A 204 -18.73 14.93 -0.88
C ALA A 204 -18.05 13.56 -0.78
N GLY A 205 -18.75 12.46 -1.09
CA GLY A 205 -18.17 11.12 -1.16
C GLY A 205 -17.05 11.01 -2.19
N MET A 206 -17.16 11.66 -3.34
CA MET A 206 -16.10 11.71 -4.35
C MET A 206 -14.88 12.50 -3.84
N THR A 207 -15.11 13.60 -3.10
CA THR A 207 -13.99 14.35 -2.51
C THR A 207 -13.23 13.51 -1.47
N LEU A 208 -13.96 12.77 -0.60
CA LEU A 208 -13.34 11.84 0.34
C LEU A 208 -12.59 10.69 -0.37
N TRP A 209 -13.13 10.19 -1.48
CA TRP A 209 -12.45 9.21 -2.32
C TRP A 209 -11.11 9.76 -2.82
N LEU A 210 -11.09 10.98 -3.36
CA LEU A 210 -9.87 11.64 -3.86
C LEU A 210 -8.85 11.87 -2.74
N VAL A 211 -9.28 12.32 -1.57
CA VAL A 211 -8.40 12.50 -0.41
C VAL A 211 -7.84 11.15 0.06
N SER A 212 -8.67 10.11 0.12
CA SER A 212 -8.25 8.76 0.43
C SER A 212 -7.16 8.29 -0.53
N MET A 213 -7.36 8.47 -1.83
CA MET A 213 -6.35 8.09 -2.84
C MET A 213 -5.06 8.89 -2.71
N ALA A 214 -5.11 10.18 -2.34
CA ALA A 214 -3.91 10.97 -2.10
C ALA A 214 -3.08 10.39 -0.93
N PHE A 215 -3.72 9.99 0.17
CA PHE A 215 -3.05 9.29 1.27
C PHE A 215 -2.51 7.92 0.86
N PHE A 216 -3.26 7.17 0.06
CA PHE A 216 -2.81 5.89 -0.50
C PHE A 216 -1.54 6.05 -1.32
N ILE A 217 -1.49 7.03 -2.21
CA ILE A 217 -0.35 7.31 -3.08
C ILE A 217 0.87 7.73 -2.25
N ALA A 218 0.69 8.61 -1.27
CA ALA A 218 1.76 9.02 -0.36
C ALA A 218 2.34 7.82 0.41
N SER A 219 1.48 6.92 0.91
CA SER A 219 1.87 5.66 1.53
C SER A 219 2.72 4.81 0.59
N SER A 220 2.23 4.58 -0.62
CA SER A 220 2.89 3.72 -1.61
C SER A 220 4.25 4.26 -2.05
N LEU A 221 4.39 5.58 -2.17
CA LEU A 221 5.67 6.22 -2.49
C LEU A 221 6.70 6.03 -1.39
N LEU A 222 6.33 6.23 -0.12
CA LEU A 222 7.24 6.02 1.01
C LEU A 222 7.67 4.56 1.11
N ALA A 223 6.74 3.62 0.93
CA ALA A 223 7.03 2.20 0.92
C ALA A 223 7.99 1.83 -0.23
N ALA A 224 7.71 2.28 -1.46
CA ALA A 224 8.53 2.00 -2.63
C ALA A 224 9.96 2.53 -2.48
N LEU A 225 10.14 3.76 -2.00
CA LEU A 225 11.45 4.32 -1.70
C LEU A 225 12.20 3.48 -0.67
N ASN A 226 11.52 3.06 0.39
CA ASN A 226 12.14 2.22 1.43
C ASN A 226 12.56 0.85 0.88
N TYR A 227 11.77 0.23 0.02
CA TYR A 227 12.11 -1.06 -0.63
C TYR A 227 13.34 -0.92 -1.52
N ILE A 228 13.42 0.11 -2.36
CA ILE A 228 14.57 0.37 -3.23
C ILE A 228 15.84 0.53 -2.39
N VAL A 229 15.80 1.39 -1.37
CA VAL A 229 16.97 1.65 -0.50
C VAL A 229 17.38 0.39 0.26
N THR A 230 16.41 -0.39 0.75
CA THR A 230 16.66 -1.66 1.45
C THR A 230 17.39 -2.65 0.53
N VAL A 231 16.85 -2.88 -0.65
CA VAL A 231 17.46 -3.83 -1.61
C VAL A 231 18.82 -3.36 -2.08
N LEU A 232 19.02 -2.07 -2.34
CA LEU A 232 20.30 -1.57 -2.85
C LEU A 232 21.40 -1.54 -1.79
N ASN A 233 21.08 -1.24 -0.53
CA ASN A 233 22.08 -0.92 0.49
C ASN A 233 22.25 -2.01 1.57
N LEU A 234 21.24 -2.83 1.84
CA LEU A 234 21.23 -3.74 3.00
C LEU A 234 21.42 -5.22 2.62
N ARG A 235 21.80 -5.51 1.39
CA ARG A 235 22.12 -6.89 0.99
C ARG A 235 23.29 -7.43 1.80
N THR A 236 23.21 -8.71 2.19
CA THR A 236 24.30 -9.41 2.86
C THR A 236 25.57 -9.41 2.00
N LYS A 237 26.75 -9.46 2.64
CA LYS A 237 28.04 -9.46 1.96
C LYS A 237 28.15 -10.64 0.98
N GLY A 238 28.54 -10.36 -0.27
CA GLY A 238 28.64 -11.35 -1.34
C GLY A 238 27.39 -11.54 -2.18
N MET A 239 26.23 -10.96 -1.78
CA MET A 239 25.02 -10.95 -2.58
C MET A 239 25.06 -9.80 -3.60
N THR A 240 25.57 -10.08 -4.78
CA THR A 240 25.54 -9.14 -5.93
C THR A 240 24.13 -9.05 -6.51
N MET A 241 23.85 -8.03 -7.32
CA MET A 241 22.55 -7.89 -7.98
C MET A 241 22.17 -9.13 -8.79
N THR A 242 23.14 -9.78 -9.46
CA THR A 242 22.92 -11.00 -10.24
C THR A 242 22.63 -12.25 -9.42
N ARG A 243 22.79 -12.19 -8.08
CA ARG A 243 22.48 -13.27 -7.14
C ARG A 243 21.23 -13.01 -6.32
N LEU A 244 20.51 -11.93 -6.61
CA LEU A 244 19.24 -11.65 -5.94
C LEU A 244 18.20 -12.69 -6.35
N PRO A 245 17.38 -13.16 -5.39
CA PRO A 245 16.18 -13.95 -5.66
C PRO A 245 15.25 -13.25 -6.64
N LEU A 246 14.51 -14.02 -7.46
CA LEU A 246 13.54 -13.45 -8.42
C LEU A 246 12.44 -12.66 -7.72
N THR A 247 12.00 -13.11 -6.56
CA THR A 247 11.04 -12.39 -5.71
C THR A 247 11.54 -10.97 -5.37
N VAL A 248 12.79 -10.84 -4.95
CA VAL A 248 13.38 -9.52 -4.61
C VAL A 248 13.53 -8.65 -5.85
N TRP A 249 13.91 -9.21 -6.99
CA TRP A 249 13.92 -8.50 -8.27
C TRP A 249 12.53 -7.97 -8.64
N ALA A 250 11.51 -8.81 -8.49
CA ALA A 250 10.13 -8.43 -8.77
C ALA A 250 9.70 -7.24 -7.91
N PHE A 251 9.94 -7.28 -6.59
CA PHE A 251 9.62 -6.15 -5.70
C PHE A 251 10.46 -4.90 -6.00
N LEU A 252 11.73 -5.05 -6.36
CA LEU A 252 12.58 -3.91 -6.72
C LEU A 252 12.07 -3.19 -7.98
N VAL A 253 11.77 -3.95 -9.04
CA VAL A 253 11.22 -3.40 -10.28
C VAL A 253 9.85 -2.78 -10.04
N THR A 254 8.99 -3.44 -9.27
CA THR A 254 7.68 -2.92 -8.85
C THR A 254 7.82 -1.58 -8.12
N ALA A 255 8.75 -1.47 -7.18
CA ALA A 255 9.00 -0.25 -6.45
C ALA A 255 9.50 0.90 -7.37
N ILE A 256 10.37 0.60 -8.33
CA ILE A 256 10.84 1.59 -9.33
C ILE A 256 9.68 2.09 -10.19
N ILE A 257 8.85 1.18 -10.70
CA ILE A 257 7.65 1.52 -11.47
C ILE A 257 6.72 2.40 -10.63
N GLY A 258 6.50 2.05 -9.36
CA GLY A 258 5.67 2.82 -8.43
C GLY A 258 6.18 4.25 -8.21
N VAL A 259 7.48 4.42 -7.96
CA VAL A 259 8.08 5.77 -7.77
C VAL A 259 7.91 6.67 -8.99
N VAL A 260 7.93 6.10 -10.19
CA VAL A 260 7.76 6.88 -11.44
C VAL A 260 6.28 7.20 -11.70
N SER A 261 5.37 6.26 -11.43
CA SER A 261 3.97 6.37 -11.87
C SER A 261 3.02 6.98 -10.81
N PHE A 262 3.19 6.69 -9.52
CA PHE A 262 2.33 7.22 -8.47
C PHE A 262 2.29 8.75 -8.35
N PRO A 263 3.40 9.51 -8.52
CA PRO A 263 3.35 10.97 -8.49
C PRO A 263 2.45 11.57 -9.57
N VAL A 264 2.35 10.93 -10.73
CA VAL A 264 1.50 11.38 -11.83
C VAL A 264 0.02 11.22 -11.48
N LEU A 265 -0.38 10.09 -10.87
CA LEU A 265 -1.74 9.93 -10.37
C LEU A 265 -2.04 10.90 -9.23
N LEU A 266 -1.07 11.17 -8.34
CA LEU A 266 -1.24 12.17 -7.28
C LEU A 266 -1.54 13.54 -7.87
N SER A 267 -0.81 13.95 -8.92
CA SER A 267 -1.07 15.22 -9.60
C SER A 267 -2.46 15.27 -10.22
N ALA A 268 -2.91 14.18 -10.85
CA ALA A 268 -4.28 14.09 -11.38
C ALA A 268 -5.35 14.25 -10.28
N ALA A 269 -5.16 13.57 -9.14
CA ALA A 269 -6.08 13.67 -8.01
C ALA A 269 -6.13 15.08 -7.42
N LEU A 270 -4.96 15.72 -7.25
CA LEU A 270 -4.89 17.09 -6.72
C LEU A 270 -5.51 18.12 -7.68
N LEU A 271 -5.22 18.04 -8.98
CA LEU A 271 -5.84 18.92 -9.99
C LEU A 271 -7.37 18.71 -10.04
N LEU A 272 -7.84 17.48 -9.89
CA LEU A 272 -9.27 17.20 -9.84
C LEU A 272 -9.92 17.75 -8.57
N ILE A 273 -9.24 17.70 -7.42
CA ILE A 273 -9.70 18.38 -6.19
C ILE A 273 -9.77 19.90 -6.42
N MET A 274 -8.83 20.49 -7.13
CA MET A 274 -8.85 21.92 -7.45
C MET A 274 -10.04 22.28 -8.33
N ASP A 275 -10.33 21.50 -9.37
CA ASP A 275 -11.51 21.71 -10.22
C ASP A 275 -12.81 21.64 -9.41
N ARG A 276 -12.91 20.70 -8.45
CA ARG A 276 -14.08 20.51 -7.60
C ARG A 276 -14.27 21.57 -6.53
N SER A 277 -13.17 22.06 -5.95
CA SER A 277 -13.23 22.86 -4.71
C SER A 277 -12.83 24.31 -4.89
N PHE A 278 -12.06 24.64 -5.92
CA PHE A 278 -11.49 25.98 -6.13
C PHE A 278 -11.94 26.63 -7.44
N GLY A 279 -12.83 25.98 -8.21
CA GLY A 279 -13.37 26.53 -9.45
C GLY A 279 -12.34 26.62 -10.58
N THR A 280 -11.28 25.81 -10.55
CA THR A 280 -10.38 25.67 -11.70
C THR A 280 -11.01 24.79 -12.78
N SER A 281 -10.43 24.75 -13.96
CA SER A 281 -10.95 23.96 -15.09
C SER A 281 -9.86 23.21 -15.84
N PHE A 282 -9.00 22.48 -15.09
CA PHE A 282 -7.95 21.66 -15.71
C PHE A 282 -8.52 20.54 -16.59
N PHE A 283 -9.64 19.95 -16.17
CA PHE A 283 -10.27 18.80 -16.81
C PHE A 283 -11.67 19.09 -17.37
N LEU A 284 -12.15 20.32 -17.24
CA LEU A 284 -13.49 20.75 -17.67
C LEU A 284 -13.38 21.63 -18.92
N SER A 285 -14.11 21.25 -19.95
CA SER A 285 -14.43 22.07 -21.13
C SER A 285 -15.90 22.46 -21.10
N ASP A 286 -16.38 23.19 -22.11
CA ASP A 286 -17.81 23.46 -22.25
C ASP A 286 -18.64 22.18 -22.23
N ILE A 287 -19.63 22.12 -21.35
CA ILE A 287 -20.47 20.93 -21.10
C ILE A 287 -21.92 21.31 -21.32
N PHE A 288 -22.62 20.48 -22.10
CA PHE A 288 -24.06 20.61 -22.31
C PHE A 288 -24.82 19.71 -21.32
N ILE A 289 -25.63 20.31 -20.48
CA ILE A 289 -26.48 19.59 -19.53
C ILE A 289 -27.93 20.07 -19.70
N GLN A 290 -28.82 19.18 -20.04
CA GLN A 290 -30.28 19.46 -20.19
C GLN A 290 -30.59 20.66 -21.09
N GLY A 291 -29.79 20.91 -22.11
CA GLY A 291 -29.98 22.04 -23.04
C GLY A 291 -29.29 23.33 -22.65
N GLU A 292 -28.67 23.40 -21.48
CA GLU A 292 -27.85 24.53 -21.05
C GLU A 292 -26.37 24.24 -21.21
N VAL A 293 -25.60 25.27 -21.55
CA VAL A 293 -24.12 25.19 -21.66
C VAL A 293 -23.50 25.67 -20.37
N LEU A 294 -22.76 24.81 -19.72
CA LEU A 294 -21.83 25.21 -18.67
C LEU A 294 -20.49 25.54 -19.28
N HIS A 295 -20.13 26.82 -19.25
CA HIS A 295 -18.90 27.31 -19.82
C HIS A 295 -17.73 27.14 -18.86
N TYR A 296 -16.70 26.40 -19.29
CA TYR A 296 -15.42 26.27 -18.60
C TYR A 296 -14.27 26.71 -19.54
N GLN A 297 -13.23 27.32 -18.96
CA GLN A 297 -12.14 27.87 -19.75
C GLN A 297 -10.97 26.86 -19.90
N GLY A 298 -10.92 26.19 -21.01
CA GLY A 298 -9.68 25.64 -21.56
C GLY A 298 -9.21 24.27 -21.05
N GLY A 299 -10.00 23.55 -20.26
CA GLY A 299 -9.65 22.22 -19.77
C GLY A 299 -9.98 21.09 -20.76
N SER A 300 -9.51 19.87 -20.43
CA SER A 300 -9.82 18.68 -21.22
C SER A 300 -9.93 17.43 -20.33
N PRO A 301 -11.04 16.68 -20.40
CA PRO A 301 -11.14 15.37 -19.74
C PRO A 301 -10.06 14.38 -20.19
N VAL A 302 -9.60 14.47 -21.45
CA VAL A 302 -8.54 13.62 -22.00
C VAL A 302 -7.21 13.82 -21.25
N LEU A 303 -6.92 15.02 -20.74
CA LEU A 303 -5.75 15.24 -19.91
C LEU A 303 -5.80 14.39 -18.64
N PHE A 304 -6.98 14.30 -17.99
CA PHE A 304 -7.14 13.43 -16.83
C PHE A 304 -6.89 11.97 -17.19
N GLU A 305 -7.46 11.50 -18.29
CA GLU A 305 -7.29 10.12 -18.74
C GLU A 305 -5.82 9.79 -18.97
N HIS A 306 -5.05 10.65 -19.61
CA HIS A 306 -3.61 10.46 -19.80
C HIS A 306 -2.86 10.38 -18.46
N LEU A 307 -3.14 11.29 -17.52
CA LEU A 307 -2.50 11.28 -16.20
C LEU A 307 -2.92 10.04 -15.39
N PHE A 308 -4.18 9.64 -15.46
CA PHE A 308 -4.68 8.44 -14.78
C PHE A 308 -4.02 7.18 -15.33
N TRP A 309 -4.01 7.01 -16.66
CA TRP A 309 -3.50 5.80 -17.29
C TRP A 309 -1.97 5.74 -17.33
N PHE A 310 -1.28 6.84 -17.05
CA PHE A 310 0.15 6.81 -16.78
C PHE A 310 0.51 5.94 -15.57
N LEU A 311 -0.37 5.87 -14.59
CA LEU A 311 -0.31 4.84 -13.55
C LEU A 311 -1.11 3.60 -13.94
N GLY A 312 -2.29 3.74 -14.55
CA GLY A 312 -3.27 2.66 -14.69
C GLY A 312 -2.72 1.39 -15.32
N HIS A 313 -1.88 1.49 -16.36
CA HIS A 313 -1.18 0.33 -16.89
C HIS A 313 0.00 -0.13 -16.01
N PRO A 314 0.92 0.74 -15.56
CA PRO A 314 1.92 0.36 -14.55
C PRO A 314 1.34 -0.33 -13.32
N GLU A 315 0.17 0.07 -12.86
CA GLU A 315 -0.52 -0.53 -11.72
C GLU A 315 -0.74 -2.03 -11.88
N VAL A 316 -1.16 -2.48 -13.07
CA VAL A 316 -1.36 -3.92 -13.31
C VAL A 316 -0.05 -4.69 -13.24
N TYR A 317 1.07 -4.09 -13.62
CA TYR A 317 2.40 -4.69 -13.43
C TYR A 317 2.88 -4.63 -11.98
N ILE A 318 2.56 -3.58 -11.24
CA ILE A 318 2.83 -3.47 -9.80
C ILE A 318 2.17 -4.62 -9.04
N VAL A 319 0.99 -5.04 -9.47
CA VAL A 319 0.28 -6.19 -8.89
C VAL A 319 0.86 -7.52 -9.40
N LEU A 320 1.10 -7.65 -10.69
CA LEU A 320 1.47 -8.91 -11.33
C LEU A 320 2.90 -9.35 -11.01
N LEU A 321 3.88 -8.44 -11.06
CA LEU A 321 5.29 -8.78 -10.89
C LEU A 321 5.60 -9.43 -9.52
N PRO A 322 5.12 -8.92 -8.37
CA PRO A 322 5.30 -9.59 -7.10
C PRO A 322 4.74 -11.00 -7.07
N ALA A 323 3.55 -11.21 -7.63
CA ALA A 323 2.93 -12.53 -7.71
C ALA A 323 3.76 -13.50 -8.55
N LEU A 324 4.26 -13.06 -9.71
CA LEU A 324 5.14 -13.86 -10.56
C LEU A 324 6.49 -14.13 -9.87
N GLY A 325 7.07 -13.14 -9.18
CA GLY A 325 8.29 -13.32 -8.43
C GLY A 325 8.16 -14.39 -7.35
N ILE A 326 7.09 -14.35 -6.56
CA ILE A 326 6.81 -15.35 -5.51
C ILE A 326 6.55 -16.74 -6.12
N ALA A 327 5.80 -16.81 -7.23
CA ALA A 327 5.46 -18.07 -7.86
C ALA A 327 6.66 -18.72 -8.58
N SER A 328 7.70 -17.97 -8.90
CA SER A 328 8.90 -18.44 -9.60
C SER A 328 9.96 -19.01 -8.68
N GLU A 329 9.83 -18.89 -7.38
CA GLU A 329 10.74 -19.29 -6.34
C GLU A 329 10.14 -20.33 -5.39
#